data_d2a6b2ae809de0e0d0f489834570ccdc
#
_entry.id   d2a6b2ae809de0e0d0f489834570ccdc
#
_cell.length_a   1.000
_cell.length_b   1.000
_cell.length_c   1.000
_cell.angle_alpha   90.00
_cell.angle_beta   90.00
_cell.angle_gamma   90.00
#
_symmetry.space_group_name_H-M   'P 1'
#
loop_
_entity.id
_entity.type
_entity.pdbx_description
1 polymer ?
#
loop_
_entity_poly.entity_id
_entity_poly.type
_entity_poly.pdbx_seq_one_letter_code
_entity_poly.pdbx_strand_id
1 'polypeptide(L)'
;MNVISTFEERRRKKQWNFERQVLRKLTLSEIRGFVQTHFPDLFTEKKIGTTFLEDVCVDFAIDAYLLGAEYSRFGYFGETEIMVRQRCYPEYNEHVEHLYHQLSGWMFQYEHNEELFGLCEGFILHWWEKGFHEGEKRYRMKLH
;
A
#
# COMPACT_ATOMS: atom_id res chain seq x y z
N MET A 1 -24.10 26.70 -10.47
CA MET A 1 -22.97 25.82 -10.14
C MET A 1 -21.69 26.44 -10.67
N ASN A 2 -20.67 26.52 -9.83
CA ASN A 2 -19.39 27.08 -10.21
C ASN A 2 -18.63 26.13 -11.15
N VAL A 3 -18.02 26.63 -12.22
CA VAL A 3 -17.23 25.83 -13.17
C VAL A 3 -16.08 25.09 -12.45
N ILE A 4 -15.46 25.72 -11.45
CA ILE A 4 -14.38 25.13 -10.65
C ILE A 4 -14.88 23.87 -9.92
N SER A 5 -16.06 23.91 -9.30
CA SER A 5 -16.69 22.76 -8.64
C SER A 5 -16.89 21.61 -9.62
N THR A 6 -17.33 21.91 -10.85
CA THR A 6 -17.56 20.89 -11.88
C THR A 6 -16.25 20.19 -12.29
N PHE A 7 -15.15 20.95 -12.42
CA PHE A 7 -13.84 20.37 -12.71
C PHE A 7 -13.33 19.51 -11.57
N GLU A 8 -13.48 19.95 -10.34
CA GLU A 8 -13.08 19.19 -9.15
C GLU A 8 -13.86 17.89 -9.02
N GLU A 9 -15.17 17.93 -9.28
CA GLU A 9 -16.02 16.75 -9.26
C GLU A 9 -15.60 15.74 -10.31
N ARG A 10 -15.29 16.20 -11.52
CA ARG A 10 -14.81 15.32 -12.62
C ARG A 10 -13.46 14.71 -12.26
N ARG A 11 -12.55 15.49 -11.68
CA ARG A 11 -11.24 15.00 -11.25
C ARG A 11 -11.37 13.92 -10.19
N ARG A 12 -12.20 14.15 -9.16
CA ARG A 12 -12.44 13.18 -8.10
C ARG A 12 -13.05 11.88 -8.63
N LYS A 13 -14.03 12.01 -9.54
CA LYS A 13 -14.67 10.85 -10.16
C LYS A 13 -13.68 10.04 -10.99
N LYS A 14 -12.82 10.71 -11.75
CA LYS A 14 -11.79 10.07 -12.56
C LYS A 14 -10.77 9.35 -11.68
N GLN A 15 -10.32 10.00 -10.60
CA GLN A 15 -9.41 9.41 -9.63
C GLN A 15 -10.04 8.18 -8.97
N TRP A 16 -11.27 8.28 -8.54
CA TRP A 16 -11.99 7.19 -7.89
C TRP A 16 -12.19 6.00 -8.84
N ASN A 17 -12.51 6.26 -10.11
CA ASN A 17 -12.62 5.21 -11.11
C ASN A 17 -11.28 4.50 -11.36
N PHE A 18 -10.19 5.25 -11.40
CA PHE A 18 -8.84 4.71 -11.54
C PHE A 18 -8.50 3.79 -10.36
N GLU A 19 -8.74 4.25 -9.14
CA GLU A 19 -8.49 3.47 -7.92
C GLU A 19 -9.29 2.18 -7.90
N ARG A 20 -10.57 2.23 -8.28
CA ARG A 20 -11.41 1.04 -8.36
C ARG A 20 -10.88 0.03 -9.37
N GLN A 21 -10.39 0.51 -10.51
CA GLN A 21 -9.86 -0.36 -11.56
C GLN A 21 -8.57 -1.05 -11.12
N VAL A 22 -7.66 -0.32 -10.47
CA VAL A 22 -6.41 -0.93 -9.98
C VAL A 22 -6.70 -1.91 -8.84
N LEU A 23 -7.68 -1.63 -7.97
CA LEU A 23 -8.07 -2.51 -6.89
C LEU A 23 -8.68 -3.84 -7.38
N ARG A 24 -9.29 -3.87 -8.55
CA ARG A 24 -9.84 -5.11 -9.11
C ARG A 24 -8.78 -6.17 -9.37
N LYS A 25 -7.53 -5.77 -9.54
CA LYS A 25 -6.40 -6.69 -9.74
C LYS A 25 -5.85 -7.24 -8.43
N LEU A 26 -6.35 -6.76 -7.31
CA LEU A 26 -5.90 -7.14 -5.99
C LEU A 26 -6.97 -7.99 -5.32
N THR A 27 -6.60 -9.18 -4.84
CA THR A 27 -7.53 -10.05 -4.11
C THR A 27 -7.15 -10.12 -2.64
N LEU A 28 -8.15 -10.20 -1.77
CA LEU A 28 -7.93 -10.36 -0.33
C LEU A 28 -7.18 -11.65 -0.02
N SER A 29 -7.46 -12.72 -0.75
CA SER A 29 -6.79 -14.01 -0.58
C SER A 29 -5.28 -13.89 -0.83
N GLU A 30 -4.90 -13.16 -1.89
CA GLU A 30 -3.49 -12.91 -2.21
C GLU A 30 -2.80 -12.12 -1.10
N ILE A 31 -3.45 -11.07 -0.61
CA ILE A 31 -2.89 -10.24 0.48
C ILE A 31 -2.72 -11.09 1.75
N ARG A 32 -3.76 -11.82 2.15
CA ARG A 32 -3.72 -12.65 3.36
C ARG A 32 -2.63 -13.70 3.29
N GLY A 33 -2.49 -14.35 2.14
CA GLY A 33 -1.42 -15.33 1.92
C GLY A 33 -0.04 -14.71 2.06
N PHE A 34 0.17 -13.52 1.52
CA PHE A 34 1.43 -12.81 1.63
C PHE A 34 1.71 -12.39 3.09
N VAL A 35 0.70 -11.89 3.80
CA VAL A 35 0.84 -11.49 5.22
C VAL A 35 1.36 -12.66 6.06
N GLN A 36 0.75 -13.83 5.91
CA GLN A 36 1.12 -15.02 6.69
C GLN A 36 2.54 -15.48 6.39
N THR A 37 2.97 -15.37 5.14
CA THR A 37 4.33 -15.76 4.72
C THR A 37 5.37 -14.73 5.15
N HIS A 38 5.03 -13.44 5.04
CA HIS A 38 5.97 -12.35 5.33
C HIS A 38 6.20 -12.13 6.83
N PHE A 39 5.17 -12.37 7.66
CA PHE A 39 5.22 -12.24 9.11
C PHE A 39 4.95 -13.58 9.79
N PRO A 40 5.80 -14.60 9.59
CA PRO A 40 5.50 -15.94 10.10
C PRO A 40 5.38 -15.99 11.63
N ASP A 41 6.18 -15.20 12.34
CA ASP A 41 6.19 -15.19 13.81
C ASP A 41 4.90 -14.63 14.42
N LEU A 42 4.14 -13.83 13.68
CA LEU A 42 2.87 -13.28 14.14
C LEU A 42 1.74 -14.31 14.06
N PHE A 43 1.85 -15.30 13.18
CA PHE A 43 0.76 -16.21 12.84
C PHE A 43 1.06 -17.69 13.12
N THR A 44 2.25 -18.01 13.68
CA THR A 44 2.63 -19.39 14.01
C THR A 44 1.89 -19.93 15.24
N GLU A 45 1.45 -19.05 16.14
CA GLU A 45 0.63 -19.42 17.29
C GLU A 45 -0.75 -18.81 17.12
N LYS A 46 -1.79 -19.63 17.37
CA LYS A 46 -3.17 -19.14 17.34
C LYS A 46 -3.44 -18.32 18.60
N LYS A 47 -2.93 -17.10 18.64
CA LYS A 47 -3.19 -16.16 19.74
C LYS A 47 -4.48 -15.38 19.47
N ILE A 48 -5.13 -14.97 20.55
CA ILE A 48 -6.27 -14.05 20.46
C ILE A 48 -5.76 -12.76 19.79
N GLY A 49 -6.43 -12.30 18.75
CA GLY A 49 -6.09 -11.07 18.04
C GLY A 49 -5.30 -11.25 16.75
N THR A 50 -4.92 -12.50 16.36
CA THR A 50 -4.21 -12.72 15.09
C THR A 50 -5.05 -12.30 13.88
N THR A 51 -6.36 -12.51 13.92
CA THR A 51 -7.28 -12.07 12.87
C THR A 51 -7.29 -10.55 12.75
N PHE A 52 -7.28 -9.85 13.89
CA PHE A 52 -7.20 -8.39 13.92
C PHE A 52 -5.89 -7.90 13.30
N LEU A 53 -4.76 -8.52 13.65
CA LEU A 53 -3.46 -8.15 13.08
C LEU A 53 -3.40 -8.41 11.58
N GLU A 54 -4.01 -9.51 11.12
CA GLU A 54 -4.11 -9.79 9.69
C GLU A 54 -4.90 -8.71 8.98
N ASP A 55 -6.04 -8.30 9.54
CA ASP A 55 -6.87 -7.23 8.98
C ASP A 55 -6.13 -5.89 8.95
N VAL A 56 -5.35 -5.56 9.99
CA VAL A 56 -4.49 -4.37 10.01
C VAL A 56 -3.49 -4.42 8.85
N CYS A 57 -2.82 -5.55 8.67
CA CYS A 57 -1.87 -5.73 7.57
C CYS A 57 -2.54 -5.59 6.21
N VAL A 58 -3.74 -6.15 6.04
CA VAL A 58 -4.51 -6.02 4.80
C VAL A 58 -4.79 -4.54 4.48
N ASP A 59 -5.21 -3.77 5.47
CA ASP A 59 -5.48 -2.34 5.29
C ASP A 59 -4.23 -1.59 4.83
N PHE A 60 -3.08 -1.85 5.45
CA PHE A 60 -1.83 -1.23 5.06
C PHE A 60 -1.37 -1.67 3.66
N ALA A 61 -1.61 -2.93 3.29
CA ALA A 61 -1.31 -3.42 1.95
C ALA A 61 -2.10 -2.65 0.90
N ILE A 62 -3.39 -2.45 1.14
CA ILE A 62 -4.27 -1.70 0.24
C ILE A 62 -3.79 -0.25 0.11
N ASP A 63 -3.48 0.40 1.23
CA ASP A 63 -3.01 1.79 1.22
C ASP A 63 -1.69 1.94 0.47
N ALA A 64 -0.74 1.03 0.69
CA ALA A 64 0.55 1.04 -0.02
C ALA A 64 0.36 0.80 -1.52
N TYR A 65 -0.50 -0.14 -1.87
CA TYR A 65 -0.83 -0.45 -3.26
C TYR A 65 -1.43 0.77 -3.97
N LEU A 66 -2.40 1.43 -3.34
CA LEU A 66 -3.02 2.63 -3.89
C LEU A 66 -2.03 3.78 -4.02
N LEU A 67 -1.14 3.95 -3.06
CA LEU A 67 -0.10 4.98 -3.12
C LEU A 67 0.82 4.76 -4.32
N GLY A 68 1.27 3.53 -4.53
CA GLY A 68 2.09 3.19 -5.70
C GLY A 68 1.37 3.45 -7.01
N ALA A 69 0.10 3.05 -7.09
CA ALA A 69 -0.72 3.27 -8.28
C ALA A 69 -0.93 4.77 -8.56
N GLU A 70 -1.17 5.57 -7.52
CA GLU A 70 -1.37 7.01 -7.65
C GLU A 70 -0.16 7.71 -8.28
N TYR A 71 1.05 7.32 -7.86
CA TYR A 71 2.28 7.94 -8.36
C TYR A 71 2.83 7.27 -9.62
N SER A 72 2.19 6.22 -10.12
CA SER A 72 2.67 5.46 -11.29
C SER A 72 2.75 6.31 -12.56
N ARG A 73 1.96 7.39 -12.66
CA ARG A 73 2.00 8.29 -13.83
C ARG A 73 3.41 8.86 -14.05
N PHE A 74 4.16 9.13 -12.99
CA PHE A 74 5.52 9.66 -13.10
C PHE A 74 6.47 8.63 -13.72
N GLY A 75 6.28 7.35 -13.38
CA GLY A 75 7.03 6.25 -14.00
C GLY A 75 6.69 6.12 -15.49
N TYR A 76 5.41 6.22 -15.83
CA TYR A 76 4.97 6.20 -17.23
C TYR A 76 5.63 7.32 -18.05
N PHE A 77 5.81 8.51 -17.44
CA PHE A 77 6.45 9.65 -18.10
C PHE A 77 7.99 9.63 -18.03
N GLY A 78 8.58 8.53 -17.57
CA GLY A 78 10.01 8.30 -17.70
C GLY A 78 10.85 8.32 -16.44
N GLU A 79 10.25 8.58 -15.26
CA GLU A 79 11.00 8.51 -14.00
C GLU A 79 11.23 7.07 -13.59
N THR A 80 12.37 6.82 -12.94
CA THR A 80 12.64 5.49 -12.38
C THR A 80 11.75 5.23 -11.17
N GLU A 81 11.54 3.96 -10.84
CA GLU A 81 10.76 3.56 -9.66
C GLU A 81 11.30 4.20 -8.39
N ILE A 82 12.63 4.24 -8.25
CA ILE A 82 13.29 4.87 -7.08
C ILE A 82 12.96 6.35 -6.99
N MET A 83 13.02 7.07 -8.12
CA MET A 83 12.68 8.49 -8.16
C MET A 83 11.22 8.73 -7.78
N VAL A 84 10.32 7.90 -8.30
CA VAL A 84 8.90 8.02 -7.98
C VAL A 84 8.65 7.76 -6.49
N ARG A 85 9.31 6.75 -5.92
CA ARG A 85 9.19 6.44 -4.50
C ARG A 85 9.69 7.59 -3.63
N GLN A 86 10.73 8.29 -4.07
CA GLN A 86 11.23 9.48 -3.38
C GLN A 86 10.21 10.64 -3.39
N ARG A 87 9.42 10.76 -4.45
CA ARG A 87 8.36 11.78 -4.51
C ARG A 87 7.30 11.60 -3.43
N CYS A 88 6.95 10.35 -3.12
CA CYS A 88 5.94 10.05 -2.12
C CYS A 88 6.54 9.53 -0.81
N TYR A 89 7.83 9.80 -0.58
CA TYR A 89 8.53 9.25 0.57
C TYR A 89 7.85 9.60 1.91
N PRO A 90 7.36 10.84 2.14
CA PRO A 90 6.68 11.13 3.40
C PRO A 90 5.49 10.22 3.67
N GLU A 91 4.61 10.02 2.69
CA GLU A 91 3.45 9.13 2.84
C GLU A 91 3.87 7.67 2.94
N TYR A 92 4.85 7.28 2.13
CA TYR A 92 5.41 5.92 2.14
C TYR A 92 5.99 5.57 3.51
N ASN A 93 6.82 6.46 4.04
CA ASN A 93 7.46 6.25 5.34
C ASN A 93 6.44 6.25 6.49
N GLU A 94 5.41 7.08 6.38
CA GLU A 94 4.31 7.11 7.35
C GLU A 94 3.61 5.76 7.42
N HIS A 95 3.35 5.12 6.28
CA HIS A 95 2.76 3.78 6.27
C HIS A 95 3.68 2.75 6.95
N VAL A 96 4.98 2.82 6.70
CA VAL A 96 5.94 1.91 7.35
C VAL A 96 5.92 2.09 8.86
N GLU A 97 6.01 3.33 9.33
CA GLU A 97 6.03 3.63 10.76
C GLU A 97 4.74 3.25 11.46
N HIS A 98 3.59 3.56 10.84
CA HIS A 98 2.30 3.22 11.43
C HIS A 98 2.09 1.71 11.50
N LEU A 99 2.47 0.97 10.48
CA LEU A 99 2.41 -0.48 10.51
C LEU A 99 3.30 -1.03 11.62
N TYR A 100 4.52 -0.53 11.73
CA TYR A 100 5.45 -0.93 12.77
C TYR A 100 4.86 -0.69 14.18
N HIS A 101 4.29 0.49 14.41
CA HIS A 101 3.70 0.82 15.70
C HIS A 101 2.51 -0.08 16.03
N GLN A 102 1.67 -0.39 15.05
CA GLN A 102 0.54 -1.28 15.25
C GLN A 102 1.00 -2.70 15.63
N LEU A 103 1.96 -3.25 14.90
CA LEU A 103 2.44 -4.60 15.14
C LEU A 103 3.26 -4.70 16.44
N SER A 104 4.13 -3.72 16.71
CA SER A 104 4.96 -3.73 17.91
C SER A 104 4.12 -3.59 19.19
N GLY A 105 3.05 -2.81 19.16
CA GLY A 105 2.12 -2.67 20.28
C GLY A 105 1.46 -3.99 20.65
N TRP A 106 1.08 -4.79 19.67
CA TRP A 106 0.46 -6.10 19.89
C TRP A 106 1.44 -7.16 20.36
N MET A 107 2.73 -7.01 20.02
CA MET A 107 3.77 -7.96 20.44
C MET A 107 4.31 -7.64 21.84
N PHE A 108 3.80 -6.63 22.50
CA PHE A 108 4.23 -6.19 23.84
C PHE A 108 5.73 -5.90 23.93
N GLN A 109 6.31 -5.42 22.82
CA GLN A 109 7.72 -5.04 22.80
C GLN A 109 7.83 -3.54 23.06
N TYR A 110 8.53 -3.20 24.14
CA TYR A 110 8.74 -1.81 24.55
C TYR A 110 9.98 -1.19 23.92
N GLU A 111 10.87 -2.02 23.38
CA GLU A 111 12.09 -1.57 22.73
C GLU A 111 11.95 -1.66 21.20
N HIS A 112 12.67 -0.78 20.51
CA HIS A 112 12.69 -0.79 19.04
C HIS A 112 13.23 -2.12 18.53
N ASN A 113 12.49 -2.77 17.64
CA ASN A 113 12.87 -4.05 17.04
C ASN A 113 13.20 -3.80 15.56
N GLU A 114 14.50 -3.77 15.24
CA GLU A 114 14.97 -3.50 13.88
C GLU A 114 14.54 -4.57 12.88
N GLU A 115 14.49 -5.83 13.31
CA GLU A 115 14.03 -6.93 12.46
C GLU A 115 12.57 -6.74 12.05
N LEU A 116 11.71 -6.45 13.02
CA LEU A 116 10.29 -6.18 12.73
C LEU A 116 10.13 -4.95 11.88
N PHE A 117 10.90 -3.88 12.14
CA PHE A 117 10.86 -2.67 11.33
C PHE A 117 11.24 -2.96 9.88
N GLY A 118 12.29 -3.75 9.66
CA GLY A 118 12.70 -4.18 8.32
C GLY A 118 11.63 -5.00 7.61
N LEU A 119 10.92 -5.87 8.34
CA LEU A 119 9.79 -6.61 7.76
C LEU A 119 8.65 -5.68 7.35
N CYS A 120 8.37 -4.65 8.15
CA CYS A 120 7.36 -3.65 7.80
C CYS A 120 7.76 -2.86 6.55
N GLU A 121 9.03 -2.45 6.46
CA GLU A 121 9.54 -1.79 5.26
C GLU A 121 9.37 -2.66 4.02
N GLY A 122 9.76 -3.93 4.11
CA GLY A 122 9.63 -4.88 3.01
C GLY A 122 8.18 -5.12 2.60
N PHE A 123 7.27 -5.16 3.58
CA PHE A 123 5.84 -5.34 3.35
C PHE A 123 5.25 -4.16 2.58
N ILE A 124 5.49 -2.95 3.05
CA ILE A 124 4.99 -1.74 2.38
C ILE A 124 5.60 -1.60 0.99
N LEU A 125 6.90 -1.86 0.85
CA LEU A 125 7.59 -1.80 -0.45
C LEU A 125 6.96 -2.77 -1.45
N HIS A 126 6.71 -4.01 -1.03
CA HIS A 126 6.12 -5.04 -1.90
C HIS A 126 4.78 -4.57 -2.50
N TRP A 127 3.88 -4.06 -1.66
CA TRP A 127 2.56 -3.65 -2.12
C TRP A 127 2.59 -2.33 -2.88
N TRP A 128 3.49 -1.42 -2.50
CA TRP A 128 3.71 -0.19 -3.25
C TRP A 128 4.18 -0.50 -4.67
N GLU A 129 5.15 -1.40 -4.81
CA GLU A 129 5.67 -1.81 -6.13
C GLU A 129 4.59 -2.45 -6.98
N LYS A 130 3.78 -3.32 -6.40
CA LYS A 130 2.66 -3.95 -7.13
C LYS A 130 1.67 -2.91 -7.63
N GLY A 131 1.32 -1.94 -6.80
CA GLY A 131 0.43 -0.86 -7.19
C GLY A 131 1.04 0.03 -8.27
N PHE A 132 2.31 0.36 -8.10
CA PHE A 132 3.06 1.14 -9.09
C PHE A 132 3.06 0.46 -10.47
N HIS A 133 3.37 -0.82 -10.52
CA HIS A 133 3.41 -1.56 -11.77
C HIS A 133 2.03 -1.72 -12.41
N GLU A 134 1.01 -1.96 -11.61
CA GLU A 134 -0.36 -2.05 -12.12
C GLU A 134 -0.83 -0.70 -12.68
N GLY A 135 -0.55 0.38 -11.98
CA GLY A 135 -0.89 1.73 -12.45
C GLY A 135 -0.16 2.11 -13.72
N GLU A 136 1.15 1.84 -13.77
CA GLU A 136 1.97 2.10 -14.96
C GLU A 136 1.47 1.32 -16.17
N LYS A 137 1.11 0.05 -15.96
CA LYS A 137 0.52 -0.81 -17.00
C LYS A 137 -0.76 -0.19 -17.56
N ARG A 138 -1.63 0.34 -16.69
CA ARG A 138 -2.88 0.98 -17.11
C ARG A 138 -2.64 2.22 -17.95
N TYR A 139 -1.64 3.02 -17.59
CA TYR A 139 -1.26 4.18 -18.40
C TYR A 139 -0.77 3.76 -19.79
N ARG A 140 0.10 2.73 -19.86
CA ARG A 140 0.60 2.22 -21.14
C ARG A 140 -0.51 1.68 -22.04
N MET A 141 -1.51 1.04 -21.44
CA MET A 141 -2.65 0.46 -22.16
C MET A 141 -3.78 1.46 -22.36
N LYS A 142 -3.62 2.71 -21.92
CA LYS A 142 -4.64 3.76 -21.99
C LYS A 142 -5.95 3.37 -21.28
N LEU A 143 -5.84 2.68 -20.17
CA LEU A 143 -6.98 2.20 -19.38
C LEU A 143 -7.30 3.10 -18.17
N HIS A 144 -6.78 4.32 -18.21
CA HIS A 144 -6.97 5.27 -17.10
C HIS A 144 -8.11 6.24 -17.32
#